data_b6b4aef52e66ae59242395f1ec422e55
#
_entry.id   b6b4aef52e66ae59242395f1ec422e55
#
_cell.length_a   1.000
_cell.length_b   1.000
_cell.length_c   1.000
_cell.angle_alpha   90.00
_cell.angle_beta   90.00
_cell.angle_gamma   90.00
#
_symmetry.space_group_name_H-M   'P 1'
#
loop_
_entity.id
_entity.type
_entity.pdbx_description
1 polymer ?
#
loop_
_entity_poly.entity_id
_entity_poly.type
_entity_poly.pdbx_seq_one_letter_code
_entity_poly.pdbx_strand_id
1 'polypeptide(L)'
;MESDYKKILEFIKTRRSVRNFVEGKISRNTILDVLECARWAPSGRNNQPWRIHVVTHLTVKSLLAELTEDSSIIKSAFLNFVIFLDLERSYDRVKDLQAIGAFMQNILLAVHATSKLGAVWLGEILNKKEKVNNIFKLSTIKYELMGVIAVGEKDESVEKASGEERERRSLDEFVDWFQ
;
A
#
# COMPACT_ATOMS: atom_id res chain seq x y z
N MET A 1 6.79 -29.52 -4.38
CA MET A 1 5.44 -28.90 -4.23
C MET A 1 5.12 -28.51 -2.78
N GLU A 2 5.18 -29.43 -1.80
CA GLU A 2 4.89 -29.09 -0.38
C GLU A 2 5.83 -28.02 0.20
N SER A 3 7.11 -28.03 -0.15
CA SER A 3 8.10 -27.02 0.29
C SER A 3 7.78 -25.61 -0.22
N ASP A 4 7.29 -25.46 -1.44
CA ASP A 4 7.03 -24.13 -2.05
C ASP A 4 5.71 -23.54 -1.53
N TYR A 5 4.71 -24.38 -1.29
CA TYR A 5 3.47 -23.96 -0.63
C TYR A 5 3.75 -23.35 0.76
N LYS A 6 4.51 -24.07 1.61
CA LYS A 6 4.87 -23.56 2.96
C LYS A 6 5.64 -22.25 2.90
N LYS A 7 6.55 -22.08 1.94
CA LYS A 7 7.28 -20.81 1.75
C LYS A 7 6.36 -19.65 1.40
N ILE A 8 5.37 -19.87 0.54
CA ILE A 8 4.39 -18.84 0.18
C ILE A 8 3.54 -18.43 1.39
N LEU A 9 3.08 -19.40 2.19
CA LEU A 9 2.33 -19.11 3.39
C LEU A 9 3.16 -18.28 4.40
N GLU A 10 4.40 -18.66 4.60
CA GLU A 10 5.31 -17.94 5.50
C GLU A 10 5.62 -16.53 4.98
N PHE A 11 5.86 -16.39 3.68
CA PHE A 11 6.04 -15.10 3.04
C PHE A 11 4.89 -14.13 3.31
N ILE A 12 3.64 -14.61 3.21
CA ILE A 12 2.45 -13.78 3.50
C ILE A 12 2.41 -13.40 4.98
N LYS A 13 2.73 -14.34 5.89
CA LYS A 13 2.69 -14.12 7.33
C LYS A 13 3.77 -13.17 7.83
N THR A 14 4.95 -13.17 7.22
CA THR A 14 6.11 -12.39 7.65
C THR A 14 6.06 -10.93 7.21
N ARG A 15 5.17 -10.55 6.28
CA ARG A 15 5.02 -9.15 5.88
C ARG A 15 4.68 -8.26 7.09
N ARG A 16 5.40 -7.14 7.23
CA ARG A 16 5.19 -6.11 8.28
C ARG A 16 4.90 -4.75 7.67
N SER A 17 4.23 -3.89 8.44
CA SER A 17 4.13 -2.45 8.14
C SER A 17 5.39 -1.76 8.65
N VAL A 18 6.24 -1.28 7.75
CA VAL A 18 7.50 -0.60 8.05
C VAL A 18 7.27 0.90 8.01
N ARG A 19 7.61 1.58 9.11
CA ARG A 19 7.39 3.03 9.30
C ARG A 19 8.67 3.83 9.41
N ASN A 20 9.80 3.15 9.56
CA ASN A 20 11.11 3.77 9.67
C ASN A 20 11.95 3.41 8.45
N PHE A 21 12.40 4.44 7.75
CA PHE A 21 13.17 4.30 6.53
C PHE A 21 14.51 5.01 6.67
N VAL A 22 15.55 4.37 6.14
CA VAL A 22 16.86 4.99 5.95
C VAL A 22 16.93 5.66 4.58
N GLU A 23 17.89 6.58 4.41
CA GLU A 23 18.14 7.18 3.12
C GLU A 23 18.62 6.11 2.12
N GLY A 24 17.92 6.01 1.00
CA GLY A 24 18.20 5.01 -0.03
C GLY A 24 17.58 5.39 -1.36
N LYS A 25 17.91 4.66 -2.42
CA LYS A 25 17.33 4.85 -3.76
C LYS A 25 16.66 3.57 -4.24
N ILE A 26 15.46 3.71 -4.76
CA ILE A 26 14.74 2.62 -5.40
C ILE A 26 14.81 2.82 -6.91
N SER A 27 15.28 1.80 -7.63
CA SER A 27 15.38 1.87 -9.08
C SER A 27 13.99 1.98 -9.73
N ARG A 28 13.93 2.64 -10.87
CA ARG A 28 12.69 2.72 -11.65
C ARG A 28 12.17 1.33 -12.02
N ASN A 29 13.06 0.38 -12.32
CA ASN A 29 12.66 -1.00 -12.65
C ASN A 29 11.99 -1.67 -11.45
N THR A 30 12.55 -1.54 -10.24
CA THR A 30 11.92 -2.07 -9.02
C THR A 30 10.53 -1.46 -8.80
N ILE A 31 10.36 -0.16 -9.05
CA ILE A 31 9.04 0.48 -8.96
C ILE A 31 8.06 -0.10 -9.99
N LEU A 32 8.52 -0.31 -11.23
CA LEU A 32 7.71 -0.92 -12.29
C LEU A 32 7.33 -2.36 -11.96
N ASP A 33 8.26 -3.16 -11.42
CA ASP A 33 7.99 -4.54 -10.99
C ASP A 33 6.92 -4.60 -9.89
N VAL A 34 6.99 -3.69 -8.91
CA VAL A 34 5.96 -3.56 -7.86
C VAL A 34 4.60 -3.20 -8.45
N LEU A 35 4.56 -2.25 -9.39
CA LEU A 35 3.31 -1.85 -10.05
C LEU A 35 2.77 -2.93 -10.97
N GLU A 36 3.67 -3.71 -11.62
CA GLU A 36 3.29 -4.87 -12.41
C GLU A 36 2.58 -5.91 -11.53
N CYS A 37 3.15 -6.26 -10.38
CA CYS A 37 2.49 -7.16 -9.44
C CYS A 37 1.12 -6.60 -8.96
N ALA A 38 1.05 -5.29 -8.71
CA ALA A 38 -0.17 -4.64 -8.25
C ALA A 38 -1.32 -4.78 -9.25
N ARG A 39 -1.06 -4.56 -10.54
CA ARG A 39 -2.09 -4.60 -11.59
C ARG A 39 -2.69 -5.99 -11.84
N TRP A 40 -2.09 -7.06 -11.30
CA TRP A 40 -2.66 -8.41 -11.31
C TRP A 40 -3.71 -8.65 -10.22
N ALA A 41 -4.06 -7.61 -9.47
CA ALA A 41 -5.17 -7.68 -8.54
C ALA A 41 -6.49 -7.99 -9.28
N PRO A 42 -7.36 -8.85 -8.72
CA PRO A 42 -8.67 -9.09 -9.31
C PRO A 42 -9.52 -7.83 -9.21
N SER A 43 -10.39 -7.62 -10.20
CA SER A 43 -11.41 -6.58 -10.17
C SER A 43 -12.69 -7.06 -10.84
N GLY A 44 -13.82 -6.60 -10.37
CA GLY A 44 -15.09 -6.96 -10.95
C GLY A 44 -15.14 -6.59 -12.43
N ARG A 45 -15.59 -7.51 -13.29
CA ARG A 45 -15.60 -7.34 -14.76
C ARG A 45 -14.25 -6.97 -15.37
N ASN A 46 -13.16 -7.19 -14.65
CA ASN A 46 -11.82 -6.74 -15.03
C ASN A 46 -11.73 -5.23 -15.30
N ASN A 47 -12.50 -4.42 -14.56
CA ASN A 47 -12.57 -2.96 -14.76
C ASN A 47 -11.28 -2.24 -14.42
N GLN A 48 -10.46 -2.80 -13.52
CA GLN A 48 -9.18 -2.23 -13.10
C GLN A 48 -9.31 -0.75 -12.69
N PRO A 49 -10.15 -0.43 -11.69
CA PRO A 49 -10.59 0.94 -11.40
C PRO A 49 -9.58 1.71 -10.55
N TRP A 50 -8.30 1.47 -10.75
CA TRP A 50 -7.23 2.13 -9.99
C TRP A 50 -6.50 3.17 -10.82
N ARG A 51 -6.20 4.29 -10.17
CA ARG A 51 -5.28 5.33 -10.63
C ARG A 51 -4.22 5.53 -9.56
N ILE A 52 -2.95 5.59 -9.95
CA ILE A 52 -1.84 5.73 -9.02
C ILE A 52 -0.92 6.88 -9.43
N HIS A 53 -0.46 7.65 -8.43
CA HIS A 53 0.59 8.62 -8.57
C HIS A 53 1.81 8.17 -7.78
N VAL A 54 2.97 8.13 -8.43
CA VAL A 54 4.25 7.81 -7.82
C VAL A 54 4.94 9.11 -7.44
N VAL A 55 5.01 9.38 -6.13
CA VAL A 55 5.50 10.65 -5.61
C VAL A 55 6.89 10.46 -5.00
N THR A 56 7.91 11.01 -5.67
CA THR A 56 9.29 11.08 -5.20
C THR A 56 9.74 12.51 -4.94
N HIS A 57 9.05 13.50 -5.49
CA HIS A 57 9.42 14.92 -5.42
C HIS A 57 9.19 15.47 -4.01
N LEU A 58 10.21 16.06 -3.41
CA LEU A 58 10.22 16.52 -2.02
C LEU A 58 9.10 17.52 -1.70
N THR A 59 8.84 18.49 -2.60
CA THR A 59 7.76 19.46 -2.38
C THR A 59 6.38 18.78 -2.31
N VAL A 60 6.10 17.81 -3.20
CA VAL A 60 4.83 17.10 -3.19
C VAL A 60 4.71 16.22 -1.95
N LYS A 61 5.80 15.55 -1.53
CA LYS A 61 5.85 14.81 -0.27
C LYS A 61 5.55 15.72 0.94
N SER A 62 6.12 16.93 0.96
CA SER A 62 5.87 17.89 2.04
C SER A 62 4.40 18.31 2.08
N LEU A 63 3.77 18.60 0.93
CA LEU A 63 2.35 18.94 0.87
C LEU A 63 1.45 17.80 1.34
N LEU A 64 1.78 16.54 0.98
CA LEU A 64 1.05 15.37 1.49
C LEU A 64 1.21 15.20 2.99
N ALA A 65 2.43 15.41 3.50
CA ALA A 65 2.77 15.25 4.90
C ALA A 65 2.04 16.25 5.83
N GLU A 66 1.65 17.43 5.31
CA GLU A 66 0.83 18.40 6.03
C GLU A 66 -0.63 17.98 6.20
N LEU A 67 -1.06 16.93 5.49
CA LEU A 67 -2.43 16.45 5.47
C LEU A 67 -2.67 15.21 6.35
N THR A 68 -1.66 14.75 7.09
CA THR A 68 -1.74 13.53 7.89
C THR A 68 -0.88 13.61 9.15
N GLU A 69 -1.27 12.86 10.18
CA GLU A 69 -0.47 12.67 11.39
C GLU A 69 0.79 11.83 11.10
N ASP A 70 0.78 11.01 10.07
CA ASP A 70 1.92 10.20 9.59
C ASP A 70 2.97 11.01 8.79
N SER A 71 3.08 12.31 9.08
CA SER A 71 3.94 13.28 8.36
C SER A 71 5.39 12.81 8.22
N SER A 72 5.99 12.30 9.30
CA SER A 72 7.38 11.81 9.31
C SER A 72 7.59 10.63 8.37
N ILE A 73 6.62 9.71 8.31
CA ILE A 73 6.65 8.53 7.45
C ILE A 73 6.63 8.93 5.97
N ILE A 74 5.71 9.84 5.59
CA ILE A 74 5.63 10.35 4.21
C ILE A 74 6.93 11.05 3.79
N LYS A 75 7.52 11.84 4.68
CA LYS A 75 8.76 12.59 4.40
C LYS A 75 9.97 11.68 4.27
N SER A 76 10.12 10.70 5.17
CA SER A 76 11.30 9.80 5.19
C SER A 76 11.26 8.73 4.09
N ALA A 77 10.08 8.29 3.66
CA ALA A 77 9.95 7.33 2.57
C ALA A 77 10.65 7.80 1.30
N PHE A 78 11.27 6.89 0.52
CA PHE A 78 11.82 7.22 -0.78
C PHE A 78 10.73 7.69 -1.74
N LEU A 79 9.62 6.96 -1.79
CA LEU A 79 8.45 7.32 -2.59
C LEU A 79 7.15 7.07 -1.81
N ASN A 80 6.09 7.73 -2.27
CA ASN A 80 4.73 7.48 -1.82
C ASN A 80 3.86 7.13 -3.04
N PHE A 81 3.21 5.96 -3.02
CA PHE A 81 2.15 5.63 -3.95
C PHE A 81 0.85 6.23 -3.44
N VAL A 82 0.31 7.20 -4.14
CA VAL A 82 -0.99 7.81 -3.84
C VAL A 82 -2.03 7.16 -4.74
N ILE A 83 -2.96 6.43 -4.15
CA ILE A 83 -3.87 5.53 -4.86
C ILE A 83 -5.28 6.10 -4.84
N PHE A 84 -5.87 6.17 -6.01
CA PHE A 84 -7.23 6.66 -6.22
C PHE A 84 -8.09 5.58 -6.88
N LEU A 85 -9.37 5.58 -6.54
CA LEU A 85 -10.42 4.91 -7.28
C LEU A 85 -10.79 5.82 -8.48
N ASP A 86 -10.72 5.27 -9.69
CA ASP A 86 -11.19 5.89 -10.91
C ASP A 86 -12.71 5.64 -11.04
N LEU A 87 -13.49 6.66 -10.73
CA LEU A 87 -14.96 6.58 -10.72
C LEU A 87 -15.56 6.44 -12.12
N GLU A 88 -14.84 6.81 -13.17
CA GLU A 88 -15.28 6.60 -14.56
C GLU A 88 -15.16 5.12 -14.98
N ARG A 89 -14.31 4.33 -14.29
CA ARG A 89 -14.18 2.88 -14.46
C ARG A 89 -14.96 2.07 -13.43
N SER A 90 -15.52 2.74 -12.44
CA SER A 90 -16.32 2.14 -11.37
C SER A 90 -17.66 1.62 -11.89
N TYR A 91 -18.16 0.52 -11.33
CA TYR A 91 -19.50 0.02 -11.64
C TYR A 91 -20.28 -0.45 -10.39
N ASP A 92 -19.60 -0.74 -9.32
CA ASP A 92 -20.18 -1.15 -8.05
C ASP A 92 -19.21 -0.79 -6.92
N ARG A 93 -19.63 0.12 -6.06
CA ARG A 93 -18.74 0.69 -5.04
C ARG A 93 -18.10 -0.36 -4.13
N VAL A 94 -18.86 -1.35 -3.67
CA VAL A 94 -18.32 -2.36 -2.75
C VAL A 94 -17.25 -3.20 -3.44
N LYS A 95 -17.53 -3.68 -4.63
CA LYS A 95 -16.60 -4.52 -5.41
C LYS A 95 -15.35 -3.75 -5.85
N ASP A 96 -15.52 -2.46 -6.18
CA ASP A 96 -14.41 -1.60 -6.57
C ASP A 96 -13.49 -1.29 -5.38
N LEU A 97 -14.05 -1.08 -4.18
CA LEU A 97 -13.26 -0.92 -2.96
C LEU A 97 -12.49 -2.21 -2.61
N GLN A 98 -13.11 -3.39 -2.79
CA GLN A 98 -12.42 -4.67 -2.62
C GLN A 98 -11.28 -4.83 -3.63
N ALA A 99 -11.49 -4.45 -4.89
CA ALA A 99 -10.46 -4.46 -5.94
C ALA A 99 -9.28 -3.54 -5.60
N ILE A 100 -9.55 -2.32 -5.12
CA ILE A 100 -8.52 -1.39 -4.66
C ILE A 100 -7.75 -1.98 -3.47
N GLY A 101 -8.44 -2.60 -2.50
CA GLY A 101 -7.80 -3.28 -1.37
C GLY A 101 -6.85 -4.39 -1.84
N ALA A 102 -7.28 -5.22 -2.81
CA ALA A 102 -6.44 -6.26 -3.40
C ALA A 102 -5.23 -5.67 -4.14
N PHE A 103 -5.42 -4.58 -4.92
CA PHE A 103 -4.35 -3.86 -5.59
C PHE A 103 -3.30 -3.33 -4.59
N MET A 104 -3.74 -2.70 -3.51
CA MET A 104 -2.85 -2.18 -2.46
C MET A 104 -2.13 -3.31 -1.72
N GLN A 105 -2.81 -4.42 -1.44
CA GLN A 105 -2.18 -5.59 -0.83
C GLN A 105 -1.09 -6.18 -1.73
N ASN A 106 -1.31 -6.25 -3.05
CA ASN A 106 -0.29 -6.71 -3.99
C ASN A 106 0.95 -5.80 -3.98
N ILE A 107 0.80 -4.46 -3.87
CA ILE A 107 1.93 -3.54 -3.68
C ILE A 107 2.72 -3.92 -2.42
N LEU A 108 2.03 -4.12 -1.29
CA LEU A 108 2.68 -4.45 -0.02
C LEU A 108 3.45 -5.76 -0.09
N LEU A 109 2.89 -6.79 -0.74
CA LEU A 109 3.56 -8.08 -0.94
C LEU A 109 4.75 -7.97 -1.90
N ALA A 110 4.60 -7.24 -3.01
CA ALA A 110 5.69 -7.04 -3.96
C ALA A 110 6.88 -6.28 -3.33
N VAL A 111 6.61 -5.25 -2.54
CA VAL A 111 7.65 -4.56 -1.76
C VAL A 111 8.30 -5.52 -0.77
N HIS A 112 7.51 -6.32 -0.04
CA HIS A 112 8.03 -7.31 0.91
C HIS A 112 8.95 -8.34 0.25
N ALA A 113 8.66 -8.74 -0.98
CA ALA A 113 9.48 -9.67 -1.76
C ALA A 113 10.90 -9.16 -2.06
N THR A 114 11.12 -7.85 -2.03
CA THR A 114 12.46 -7.28 -2.27
C THR A 114 13.44 -7.50 -1.11
N SER A 115 12.96 -7.97 0.04
CA SER A 115 13.68 -8.15 1.30
C SER A 115 14.28 -6.89 1.93
N LYS A 116 14.79 -5.94 1.17
CA LYS A 116 15.40 -4.68 1.64
C LYS A 116 14.40 -3.55 1.84
N LEU A 117 13.34 -3.50 1.03
CA LEU A 117 12.36 -2.44 1.11
C LEU A 117 11.27 -2.77 2.12
N GLY A 118 10.74 -1.72 2.72
CA GLY A 118 9.57 -1.76 3.56
C GLY A 118 8.47 -0.86 3.02
N ALA A 119 7.24 -1.17 3.44
CA ALA A 119 6.09 -0.35 3.10
C ALA A 119 5.08 -0.29 4.24
N VAL A 120 4.31 0.79 4.27
CA VAL A 120 3.15 0.94 5.13
C VAL A 120 1.99 1.59 4.39
N TRP A 121 0.80 1.08 4.65
CA TRP A 121 -0.45 1.67 4.17
C TRP A 121 -0.95 2.70 5.18
N LEU A 122 -1.06 3.94 4.74
CA LEU A 122 -1.52 5.09 5.51
C LEU A 122 -2.96 5.40 5.10
N GLY A 123 -3.89 5.20 6.03
CA GLY A 123 -5.32 5.42 5.81
C GLY A 123 -5.83 6.72 6.42
N GLU A 124 -5.16 7.27 7.45
CA GLU A 124 -5.59 8.49 8.15
C GLU A 124 -5.73 9.69 7.21
N ILE A 125 -4.86 9.79 6.21
CA ILE A 125 -4.87 10.86 5.18
C ILE A 125 -6.22 10.94 4.41
N LEU A 126 -7.05 9.90 4.44
CA LEU A 126 -8.40 9.89 3.86
C LEU A 126 -9.32 10.95 4.48
N ASN A 127 -9.04 11.40 5.70
CA ASN A 127 -9.74 12.50 6.36
C ASN A 127 -9.56 13.84 5.61
N LYS A 128 -8.58 13.91 4.70
CA LYS A 128 -8.25 15.11 3.90
C LYS A 128 -8.28 14.84 2.39
N LYS A 129 -9.05 13.85 1.94
CA LYS A 129 -9.08 13.37 0.54
C LYS A 129 -9.22 14.47 -0.51
N GLU A 130 -10.08 15.46 -0.29
CA GLU A 130 -10.28 16.58 -1.22
C GLU A 130 -9.01 17.44 -1.37
N LYS A 131 -8.31 17.69 -0.24
CA LYS A 131 -7.05 18.44 -0.27
C LYS A 131 -5.96 17.68 -1.02
N VAL A 132 -5.91 16.33 -0.87
CA VAL A 132 -5.00 15.48 -1.65
C VAL A 132 -5.34 15.55 -3.13
N ASN A 133 -6.63 15.46 -3.52
CA ASN A 133 -7.03 15.61 -4.92
C ASN A 133 -6.53 16.95 -5.51
N ASN A 134 -6.63 18.04 -4.73
CA ASN A 134 -6.19 19.36 -5.17
C ASN A 134 -4.67 19.43 -5.43
N ILE A 135 -3.83 18.74 -4.64
CA ILE A 135 -2.37 18.65 -4.90
C ILE A 135 -2.10 18.11 -6.31
N PHE A 136 -2.87 17.11 -6.74
CA PHE A 136 -2.72 16.47 -8.05
C PHE A 136 -3.61 17.06 -9.15
N LYS A 137 -4.37 18.12 -8.83
CA LYS A 137 -5.35 18.74 -9.76
C LYS A 137 -6.37 17.72 -10.30
N LEU A 138 -6.78 16.76 -9.45
CA LEU A 138 -7.74 15.74 -9.78
C LEU A 138 -9.15 16.15 -9.36
N SER A 139 -10.12 15.97 -10.26
CA SER A 139 -11.53 16.15 -9.94
C SER A 139 -12.02 15.10 -8.94
N THR A 140 -12.65 15.53 -7.87
CA THR A 140 -13.26 14.65 -6.85
C THR A 140 -14.48 13.88 -7.39
N ILE A 141 -15.05 14.33 -8.50
CA ILE A 141 -16.15 13.62 -9.20
C ILE A 141 -15.62 12.41 -9.96
N LYS A 142 -14.33 12.45 -10.41
CA LYS A 142 -13.70 11.39 -11.21
C LYS A 142 -12.79 10.49 -10.41
N TYR A 143 -12.18 11.01 -9.35
CA TYR A 143 -11.17 10.28 -8.59
C TYR A 143 -11.40 10.42 -7.09
N GLU A 144 -11.47 9.30 -6.40
CA GLU A 144 -11.57 9.26 -4.95
C GLU A 144 -10.28 8.69 -4.35
N LEU A 145 -9.67 9.41 -3.41
CA LEU A 145 -8.48 8.91 -2.70
C LEU A 145 -8.81 7.66 -1.90
N MET A 146 -8.00 6.62 -2.05
CA MET A 146 -8.15 5.32 -1.36
C MET A 146 -7.04 5.04 -0.33
N GLY A 147 -5.96 5.79 -0.35
CA GLY A 147 -4.86 5.71 0.60
C GLY A 147 -3.53 6.07 0.00
N VAL A 148 -2.53 6.06 0.87
CA VAL A 148 -1.13 6.25 0.49
C VAL A 148 -0.34 5.04 0.97
N ILE A 149 0.56 4.53 0.14
CA ILE A 149 1.56 3.54 0.57
C ILE A 149 2.93 4.20 0.51
N ALA A 150 3.53 4.41 1.68
CA ALA A 150 4.89 4.89 1.81
C ALA A 150 5.86 3.72 1.63
N VAL A 151 6.91 3.90 0.83
CA VAL A 151 7.91 2.88 0.51
C VAL A 151 9.31 3.45 0.61
N GLY A 152 10.20 2.72 1.28
CA GLY A 152 11.61 3.08 1.45
C GLY A 152 12.46 1.89 1.83
N GLU A 153 13.76 2.08 1.94
CA GLU A 153 14.67 1.09 2.50
C GLU A 153 14.44 0.98 4.01
N LYS A 154 14.30 -0.24 4.52
CA LYS A 154 13.99 -0.49 5.94
C LYS A 154 15.13 -0.05 6.85
N ASP A 155 14.81 0.60 7.96
CA ASP A 155 15.74 0.74 9.07
C ASP A 155 15.75 -0.55 9.92
N GLU A 156 16.66 -1.45 9.59
CA GLU A 156 16.77 -2.73 10.29
C GLU A 156 17.14 -2.59 11.78
N SER A 157 17.74 -1.48 12.20
CA SER A 157 18.09 -1.24 13.59
C SER A 157 16.86 -1.07 14.48
N VAL A 158 15.86 -0.38 13.95
CA VAL A 158 14.57 -0.15 14.63
C VAL A 158 13.68 -1.39 14.55
N GLU A 159 13.66 -2.09 13.41
CA GLU A 159 12.85 -3.29 13.26
C GLU A 159 13.27 -4.43 14.20
N LYS A 160 14.58 -4.62 14.39
CA LYS A 160 15.11 -5.62 15.33
C LYS A 160 14.80 -5.28 16.80
N ALA A 161 14.74 -3.98 17.13
CA ALA A 161 14.41 -3.52 18.47
C ALA A 161 12.92 -3.65 18.83
N SER A 162 12.04 -3.59 17.82
CA SER A 162 10.59 -3.61 18.07
C SER A 162 10.02 -4.97 18.43
N GLY A 163 10.71 -6.08 18.19
CA GLY A 163 10.44 -7.45 18.70
C GLY A 163 8.97 -7.88 18.93
N GLU A 164 8.02 -7.02 18.63
CA GLU A 164 6.61 -7.19 18.92
C GLU A 164 6.02 -8.39 18.18
N GLU A 165 5.61 -9.36 18.96
CA GLU A 165 4.80 -10.46 18.47
C GLU A 165 3.43 -9.91 17.99
N ARG A 166 3.06 -10.23 16.76
CA ARG A 166 1.80 -9.75 16.21
C ARG A 166 0.66 -10.63 16.66
N GLU A 167 -0.20 -10.11 17.48
CA GLU A 167 -1.44 -10.79 17.81
C GLU A 167 -2.35 -10.94 16.57
N ARG A 168 -2.98 -12.09 16.50
CA ARG A 168 -4.06 -12.40 15.56
C ARG A 168 -5.13 -13.13 16.34
N ARG A 169 -6.38 -12.80 16.06
CA ARG A 169 -7.48 -13.60 16.58
C ARG A 169 -7.33 -15.05 16.15
N SER A 170 -7.74 -15.98 16.98
CA SER A 170 -7.77 -17.39 16.61
C SER A 170 -8.73 -17.62 15.44
N LEU A 171 -8.51 -18.66 14.64
CA LEU A 171 -9.40 -18.96 13.52
C LEU A 171 -10.82 -19.27 13.98
N ASP A 172 -10.97 -19.90 15.13
CA ASP A 172 -12.27 -20.28 15.70
C ASP A 172 -13.17 -19.09 16.07
N GLU A 173 -12.59 -17.88 16.18
CA GLU A 173 -13.35 -16.66 16.44
C GLU A 173 -14.10 -16.11 15.23
N PHE A 174 -13.77 -16.56 14.02
CA PHE A 174 -14.34 -16.00 12.78
C PHE A 174 -14.52 -17.01 11.65
N VAL A 175 -14.31 -18.31 11.92
CA VAL A 175 -14.50 -19.39 10.94
C VAL A 175 -15.55 -20.34 11.46
N ASP A 176 -16.67 -20.45 10.73
CA ASP A 176 -17.71 -21.42 10.97
C ASP A 176 -17.63 -22.53 9.89
N TRP A 177 -17.68 -23.79 10.32
CA TRP A 177 -17.64 -24.96 9.44
C TRP A 177 -19.04 -25.52 9.22
N PHE A 178 -19.55 -25.42 8.02
CA PHE A 178 -20.80 -26.07 7.61
C PHE A 178 -20.44 -27.35 6.88
N GLN A 179 -20.78 -28.50 7.51
CA GLN A 179 -20.53 -29.85 6.98
C GLN A 179 -21.84 -30.54 6.62
#